data_230990baf749a0824f660be8bbd7952d
#
_entry.id   230990baf749a0824f660be8bbd7952d
#
_cell.length_a   1.000
_cell.length_b   1.000
_cell.length_c   1.000
_cell.angle_alpha   90.00
_cell.angle_beta   90.00
_cell.angle_gamma   90.00
#
_symmetry.space_group_name_H-M   'P 1'
#
loop_
_entity.id
_entity.type
_entity.pdbx_description
1 polymer ?
#
loop_
_entity_poly.entity_id
_entity_poly.type
_entity_poly.pdbx_seq_one_letter_code
_entity_poly.pdbx_strand_id
1 'polypeptide(L)' 'MTTTQRSIDNDPFRLAIVAAERLRAALAVHGITIPSLRGSYPVMDAPFVELGSCSADVADTLADVLEKGAPS' A
#
# COMPACT_ATOMS: atom_id res chain seq x y z
N MET A 1 8.55 3.33 25.90
CA MET A 1 8.94 3.16 24.50
C MET A 1 10.34 3.72 24.27
N THR A 2 11.17 2.99 23.59
CA THR A 2 12.56 3.34 23.41
C THR A 2 12.79 4.13 22.14
N THR A 3 13.91 4.89 22.11
CA THR A 3 14.33 5.63 20.93
C THR A 3 14.59 4.70 19.76
N THR A 4 15.16 3.52 20.02
CA THR A 4 15.44 2.54 18.99
C THR A 4 14.19 2.11 18.26
N GLN A 5 13.10 1.88 18.98
CA GLN A 5 11.83 1.52 18.39
C GLN A 5 11.35 2.61 17.44
N ARG A 6 11.46 3.86 17.85
CA ARG A 6 11.04 4.98 17.02
C ARG A 6 11.87 5.09 15.74
N SER A 7 13.18 4.86 15.83
CA SER A 7 14.07 4.90 14.68
C SER A 7 13.71 3.85 13.65
N ILE A 8 13.38 2.63 14.11
CA ILE A 8 12.97 1.54 13.23
C ILE A 8 11.67 1.89 12.52
N ASP A 9 10.71 2.45 13.25
CA ASP A 9 9.41 2.80 12.71
C ASP A 9 9.49 3.91 11.66
N ASN A 10 10.54 4.73 11.70
CA ASN A 10 10.70 5.84 10.77
C ASN A 10 11.59 5.51 9.57
N ASP A 11 12.09 4.26 9.47
CA ASP A 11 12.87 3.83 8.32
C ASP A 11 11.98 3.88 7.08
N PRO A 12 12.33 4.67 6.05
CA PRO A 12 11.45 4.82 4.87
C PRO A 12 11.19 3.51 4.15
N PHE A 13 12.17 2.61 4.08
CA PHE A 13 11.96 1.33 3.43
C PHE A 13 10.95 0.48 4.20
N ARG A 14 11.07 0.46 5.52
CA ARG A 14 10.14 -0.27 6.37
C ARG A 14 8.74 0.32 6.31
N LEU A 15 8.62 1.63 6.29
CA LEU A 15 7.33 2.31 6.16
C LEU A 15 6.64 1.92 4.85
N ALA A 16 7.42 1.81 3.76
CA ALA A 16 6.89 1.40 2.48
C ALA A 16 6.36 -0.04 2.53
N ILE A 17 7.10 -0.94 3.18
CA ILE A 17 6.67 -2.33 3.32
C ILE A 17 5.36 -2.42 4.11
N VAL A 18 5.28 -1.70 5.22
CA VAL A 18 4.08 -1.70 6.06
C VAL A 18 2.88 -1.15 5.29
N ALA A 19 3.09 -0.05 4.55
CA ALA A 19 2.01 0.53 3.76
C ALA A 19 1.53 -0.42 2.67
N ALA A 20 2.46 -1.10 1.99
CA ALA A 20 2.12 -2.07 0.95
C ALA A 20 1.33 -3.25 1.54
N GLU A 21 1.74 -3.75 2.71
CA GLU A 21 1.04 -4.85 3.35
C GLU A 21 -0.36 -4.44 3.81
N ARG A 22 -0.49 -3.22 4.33
CA ARG A 22 -1.78 -2.71 4.73
C ARG A 22 -2.73 -2.60 3.54
N LEU A 23 -2.23 -2.10 2.41
CA LEU A 23 -3.02 -1.97 1.20
C LEU A 23 -3.41 -3.35 0.67
N ARG A 24 -2.46 -4.29 0.67
CA ARG A 24 -2.74 -5.67 0.23
C ARG A 24 -3.86 -6.29 1.05
N ALA A 25 -3.82 -6.13 2.36
CA ALA A 25 -4.84 -6.67 3.25
C ALA A 25 -6.21 -6.03 2.98
N ALA A 26 -6.23 -4.72 2.78
CA ALA A 26 -7.48 -4.01 2.49
C ALA A 26 -8.08 -4.46 1.15
N LEU A 27 -7.23 -4.64 0.13
CA LEU A 27 -7.70 -5.12 -1.17
C LEU A 27 -8.24 -6.54 -1.07
N ALA A 28 -7.62 -7.39 -0.26
CA ALA A 28 -8.04 -8.78 -0.10
C ALA A 28 -9.46 -8.88 0.46
N VAL A 29 -9.86 -7.95 1.31
CA VAL A 29 -11.22 -7.91 1.84
C VAL A 29 -12.24 -7.83 0.72
N HIS A 30 -11.88 -7.20 -0.40
CA HIS A 30 -12.75 -7.03 -1.55
C HIS A 30 -12.44 -8.02 -2.67
N GLY A 31 -11.63 -9.03 -2.39
CA GLY A 31 -11.26 -10.03 -3.38
C GLY A 31 -10.34 -9.52 -4.48
N ILE A 32 -9.61 -8.43 -4.20
CA ILE A 32 -8.73 -7.80 -5.18
C ILE A 32 -7.29 -8.22 -4.92
N THR A 33 -6.58 -8.62 -5.97
CA THR A 33 -5.16 -8.95 -5.89
C THR A 33 -4.41 -8.13 -6.94
N ILE A 34 -3.37 -7.41 -6.49
CA ILE A 34 -2.44 -6.72 -7.37
C ILE A 34 -1.08 -7.39 -7.17
N PRO A 35 -0.66 -8.26 -8.09
CA PRO A 35 0.50 -9.13 -7.85
C PRO A 35 1.81 -8.40 -7.63
N SER A 36 1.99 -7.23 -8.25
CA SER A 36 3.24 -6.48 -8.17
C SER A 36 3.28 -5.47 -7.03
N LEU A 37 2.26 -5.45 -6.20
CA LEU A 37 2.18 -4.50 -5.09
C LEU A 37 3.25 -4.82 -4.05
N ARG A 38 4.11 -3.85 -3.78
CA ARG A 38 5.21 -4.02 -2.83
C ARG A 38 5.76 -2.68 -2.39
N GLY A 39 6.52 -2.69 -1.29
CA GLY A 39 7.31 -1.55 -0.91
C GLY A 39 8.46 -1.36 -1.88
N SER A 40 8.75 -0.15 -2.23
CA SER A 40 9.79 0.22 -3.17
C SER A 40 10.96 0.86 -2.42
N TYR A 41 12.10 1.03 -3.10
CA TYR A 41 13.23 1.75 -2.51
C TYR A 41 12.84 3.21 -2.28
N PRO A 42 13.34 3.80 -1.19
CA PRO A 42 13.06 5.20 -0.91
C PRO A 42 13.56 6.11 -2.02
N VAL A 43 12.83 7.18 -2.27
CA VAL A 43 13.24 8.22 -3.21
C VAL A 43 13.45 9.48 -2.39
N MET A 44 14.70 9.98 -2.33
CA MET A 44 15.07 11.14 -1.52
C MET A 44 14.59 10.97 -0.07
N ASP A 45 14.82 9.77 0.46
CA ASP A 45 14.46 9.38 1.83
C ASP A 45 12.96 9.36 2.12
N ALA A 46 12.12 9.48 1.10
CA ALA A 46 10.68 9.33 1.25
C ALA A 46 10.26 7.90 0.93
N PRO A 47 9.33 7.33 1.73
CA PRO A 47 8.84 5.97 1.45
C PRO A 47 7.93 5.95 0.22
N PHE A 48 8.13 4.95 -0.63
CA PHE A 48 7.33 4.77 -1.83
C PHE A 48 6.81 3.35 -1.92
N VAL A 49 5.61 3.21 -2.46
CA VAL A 49 4.99 1.91 -2.72
C VAL A 49 4.81 1.76 -4.22
N GLU A 50 5.22 0.61 -4.74
CA GLU A 50 5.05 0.29 -6.15
C GLU A 50 3.75 -0.50 -6.30
N LEU A 51 2.79 0.05 -7.04
CA LEU A 51 1.51 -0.61 -7.21
C LEU A 51 1.55 -1.67 -8.30
N GLY A 52 2.34 -1.41 -9.34
CA GLY A 52 2.42 -2.33 -10.46
C GLY A 52 1.19 -2.27 -11.35
N SER A 53 1.11 -3.18 -12.31
CA SER A 53 -0.03 -3.24 -13.21
C SER A 53 -1.09 -4.21 -12.71
N CYS A 54 -2.32 -3.99 -13.14
CA CYS A 54 -3.42 -4.89 -12.88
C CYS A 54 -4.31 -4.91 -14.12
N SER A 55 -5.23 -5.88 -14.17
CA SER A 55 -6.17 -5.95 -15.29
C SER A 55 -7.20 -4.83 -15.21
N ALA A 56 -7.83 -4.53 -16.32
CA ALA A 56 -8.90 -3.53 -16.36
C ALA A 56 -10.04 -3.92 -15.44
N ASP A 57 -10.36 -5.21 -15.36
CA ASP A 57 -11.41 -5.68 -14.46
C ASP A 57 -11.09 -5.39 -13.00
N VAL A 58 -9.84 -5.61 -12.61
CA VAL A 58 -9.41 -5.32 -11.25
C VAL A 58 -9.47 -3.81 -10.99
N ALA A 59 -9.06 -3.01 -11.97
CA ALA A 59 -9.12 -1.56 -11.83
C ALA A 59 -10.57 -1.08 -11.67
N ASP A 60 -11.50 -1.64 -12.43
CA ASP A 60 -12.91 -1.29 -12.31
C ASP A 60 -13.48 -1.68 -10.95
N THR A 61 -13.13 -2.86 -10.46
CA THR A 61 -13.57 -3.29 -9.13
C THR A 61 -13.01 -2.36 -8.05
N LEU A 62 -11.75 -1.98 -8.18
CA LEU A 62 -11.13 -1.06 -7.23
C LEU A 62 -11.81 0.30 -7.27
N ALA A 63 -12.15 0.79 -8.46
CA ALA A 63 -12.85 2.06 -8.59
C ALA A 63 -14.21 2.01 -7.87
N ASP A 64 -14.94 0.91 -8.03
CA ASP A 64 -16.22 0.72 -7.35
C ASP A 64 -16.07 0.79 -5.84
N VAL A 65 -15.06 0.11 -5.31
CA VAL A 65 -14.79 0.09 -3.86
C VAL A 65 -14.50 1.50 -3.36
N LEU A 66 -13.66 2.22 -4.09
CA LEU A 66 -13.27 3.58 -3.68
C LEU A 66 -14.46 4.54 -3.74
N GLU A 67 -15.30 4.41 -4.77
CA GLU A 67 -16.47 5.26 -4.91
C GLU A 67 -17.48 5.02 -3.78
N LYS A 68 -17.68 3.77 -3.41
CA LYS A 68 -18.59 3.42 -2.31
C LYS A 68 -18.07 3.89 -0.96
N GLY A 69 -16.78 3.95 -0.78
CA GLY A 69 -16.16 4.41 0.45
C GLY A 69 -15.96 5.90 0.53
N ALA A 70 -16.23 6.64 -0.55
CA ALA A 70 -16.00 8.07 -0.57
C ALA A 70 -17.03 8.79 0.31
N PRO A 71 -16.61 9.87 1.00
CA PRO A 71 -17.57 10.69 1.74
C PRO A 71 -18.51 11.38 0.77
N SER A 72 -19.76 11.43 1.12
CA SER A 72 -20.77 12.08 0.28
C SER A 72 -20.83 13.57 0.51
#